data_b95d7425e769178b2cd59c11dfc8793d
#
_entry.id   b95d7425e769178b2cd59c11dfc8793d
#
_cell.length_a   1.000
_cell.length_b   1.000
_cell.length_c   1.000
_cell.angle_alpha   90.00
_cell.angle_beta   90.00
_cell.angle_gamma   90.00
#
_symmetry.space_group_name_H-M   'P 1'
#
loop_
_entity.id
_entity.type
_entity.pdbx_description
1 polymer ?
#
loop_
_entity_poly.entity_id
_entity_poly.type
_entity_poly.pdbx_seq_one_letter_code
_entity_poly.pdbx_strand_id
1 'polypeptide(L)'
;MTAQNLFRAAAIACLLVSNGCAVSNGAGTIAEDGAVNHPIAVEPSFRDLKVQFAGGTDGMTVDDAVKFDAFLADYRVHGNGSLGISVPAGAPSRAAITFFAERAAASGINRDKILVSTRDAANNDNRVDVSYISYTAHADNCGEDWSENLAFTADNQTPKNFGCSVQHNIAAMVADPRDLLGPRSFDSVDTARRAAVLDHYEKGEVTQATKRTVDSGIEQSAGASTVGQ
;
A
#
# COMPACT_ATOMS: atom_id res chain seq x y z
N MET A 1 2.66 12.34 -76.24
CA MET A 1 2.55 12.44 -74.78
C MET A 1 3.30 13.68 -74.37
N THR A 2 2.62 14.66 -73.85
CA THR A 2 3.22 15.95 -73.52
C THR A 2 3.92 15.85 -72.12
N ALA A 3 5.02 16.56 -71.99
CA ALA A 3 5.83 16.58 -70.72
C ALA A 3 4.98 16.79 -69.46
N GLN A 4 3.87 17.46 -69.59
CA GLN A 4 2.89 17.73 -68.53
C GLN A 4 2.20 16.44 -67.99
N ASN A 5 1.98 15.47 -68.87
CA ASN A 5 1.39 14.17 -68.42
C ASN A 5 2.40 13.25 -67.72
N LEU A 6 3.67 13.37 -68.07
CA LEU A 6 4.76 12.68 -67.40
C LEU A 6 4.96 13.23 -65.96
N PHE A 7 4.90 14.56 -65.78
CA PHE A 7 5.00 15.18 -64.43
C PHE A 7 3.81 14.84 -63.53
N ARG A 8 2.59 14.75 -64.09
CA ARG A 8 1.39 14.34 -63.37
C ARG A 8 1.46 12.87 -62.96
N ALA A 9 1.94 12.01 -63.82
CA ALA A 9 2.14 10.57 -63.50
C ALA A 9 3.21 10.35 -62.42
N ALA A 10 4.32 11.12 -62.48
CA ALA A 10 5.39 11.05 -61.46
C ALA A 10 4.91 11.58 -60.10
N ALA A 11 4.11 12.66 -60.07
CA ALA A 11 3.56 13.20 -58.81
C ALA A 11 2.56 12.25 -58.17
N ILE A 12 1.74 11.54 -58.92
CA ILE A 12 0.81 10.53 -58.40
C ILE A 12 1.57 9.30 -57.90
N ALA A 13 2.62 8.89 -58.57
CA ALA A 13 3.46 7.77 -58.12
C ALA A 13 4.19 8.07 -56.79
N CYS A 14 4.68 9.30 -56.61
CA CYS A 14 5.29 9.72 -55.34
C CYS A 14 4.28 9.77 -54.18
N LEU A 15 3.03 10.15 -54.42
CA LEU A 15 1.95 10.14 -53.43
C LEU A 15 1.51 8.75 -53.00
N LEU A 16 1.69 7.73 -53.86
CA LEU A 16 1.37 6.34 -53.50
C LEU A 16 2.50 5.63 -52.74
N VAL A 17 3.72 6.14 -52.77
CA VAL A 17 4.84 5.56 -52.02
C VAL A 17 4.96 6.15 -50.61
N SER A 18 4.30 7.25 -50.31
CA SER A 18 4.28 7.86 -48.96
C SER A 18 3.31 7.20 -47.97
N ASN A 19 2.63 6.11 -48.34
CA ASN A 19 1.97 5.25 -47.35
C ASN A 19 2.99 4.36 -46.61
N GLY A 20 4.08 4.98 -46.18
CA GLY A 20 5.05 4.34 -45.30
C GLY A 20 4.43 4.08 -43.94
N CYS A 21 4.43 2.85 -43.56
CA CYS A 21 4.31 2.36 -42.16
C CYS A 21 3.24 3.09 -41.32
N ALA A 22 1.99 3.01 -41.73
CA ALA A 22 0.93 3.06 -40.76
C ALA A 22 1.16 1.80 -39.89
N VAL A 23 1.84 1.97 -38.78
CA VAL A 23 1.77 0.99 -37.70
C VAL A 23 0.28 0.87 -37.39
N SER A 24 -0.33 -0.18 -37.90
CA SER A 24 -1.68 -0.55 -37.53
C SER A 24 -1.57 -0.83 -36.00
N ASN A 25 -2.02 0.12 -35.19
CA ASN A 25 -2.34 -0.16 -33.81
C ASN A 25 -3.52 -1.14 -33.87
N GLY A 26 -3.17 -2.39 -34.23
CA GLY A 26 -4.09 -3.51 -34.18
C GLY A 26 -4.56 -3.62 -32.72
N ALA A 27 -5.85 -3.70 -32.55
CA ALA A 27 -6.45 -4.05 -31.27
C ALA A 27 -5.71 -5.26 -30.70
N GLY A 28 -4.93 -5.07 -29.63
CA GLY A 28 -4.18 -6.14 -29.01
C GLY A 28 -2.70 -5.91 -28.73
N THR A 29 -2.14 -4.71 -28.96
CA THR A 29 -0.80 -4.41 -28.48
C THR A 29 -0.81 -4.36 -26.94
N ILE A 30 -0.05 -5.27 -26.36
CA ILE A 30 0.17 -5.26 -24.88
C ILE A 30 0.90 -3.97 -24.56
N ALA A 31 0.42 -3.25 -23.56
CA ALA A 31 1.06 -2.02 -23.11
C ALA A 31 2.50 -2.30 -22.65
N GLU A 32 3.42 -1.37 -22.90
CA GLU A 32 4.80 -1.48 -22.40
C GLU A 32 4.87 -1.32 -20.87
N ASP A 33 3.80 -0.80 -20.26
CA ASP A 33 3.69 -0.64 -18.82
C ASP A 33 3.08 -1.89 -18.18
N GLY A 34 3.89 -2.60 -17.40
CA GLY A 34 3.46 -3.78 -16.64
C GLY A 34 2.33 -3.50 -15.64
N ALA A 35 2.21 -2.28 -15.13
CA ALA A 35 1.13 -1.91 -14.22
C ALA A 35 -0.23 -1.83 -14.91
N VAL A 36 -0.24 -1.52 -16.21
CA VAL A 36 -1.46 -1.50 -17.03
C VAL A 36 -1.90 -2.92 -17.39
N ASN A 37 -0.94 -3.79 -17.72
CA ASN A 37 -1.23 -5.17 -18.13
C ASN A 37 -1.59 -6.06 -16.93
N HIS A 38 -0.95 -5.82 -15.78
CA HIS A 38 -1.07 -6.62 -14.55
C HIS A 38 -1.31 -5.70 -13.36
N PRO A 39 -2.49 -5.07 -13.27
CA PRO A 39 -2.79 -4.16 -12.19
C PRO A 39 -2.80 -4.88 -10.84
N ILE A 40 -2.31 -4.19 -9.81
CA ILE A 40 -2.39 -4.69 -8.44
C ILE A 40 -3.78 -4.35 -7.90
N ALA A 41 -4.54 -5.37 -7.53
CA ALA A 41 -5.80 -5.20 -6.83
C ALA A 41 -5.54 -5.06 -5.32
N VAL A 42 -6.20 -4.10 -4.70
CA VAL A 42 -6.13 -3.86 -3.25
C VAL A 42 -7.51 -4.01 -2.66
N GLU A 43 -7.67 -4.96 -1.75
CA GLU A 43 -8.96 -5.32 -1.18
C GLU A 43 -8.94 -5.23 0.35
N PRO A 44 -10.05 -4.75 0.96
CA PRO A 44 -10.20 -4.80 2.40
C PRO A 44 -10.41 -6.25 2.87
N SER A 45 -9.70 -6.63 3.92
CA SER A 45 -9.84 -7.93 4.59
C SER A 45 -10.26 -7.72 6.03
N PHE A 46 -11.34 -8.34 6.44
CA PHE A 46 -11.80 -8.30 7.81
C PHE A 46 -11.07 -9.35 8.64
N ARG A 47 -10.47 -8.90 9.74
CA ARG A 47 -9.88 -9.76 10.76
C ARG A 47 -10.77 -9.75 11.98
N ASP A 48 -11.15 -10.92 12.47
CA ASP A 48 -11.96 -11.07 13.67
C ASP A 48 -11.35 -12.11 14.61
N LEU A 49 -11.47 -11.84 15.89
CA LEU A 49 -11.09 -12.73 16.99
C LEU A 49 -12.24 -12.80 17.99
N LYS A 50 -12.56 -13.98 18.41
CA LYS A 50 -13.59 -14.25 19.42
C LYS A 50 -12.93 -14.80 20.68
N VAL A 51 -13.08 -14.10 21.79
CA VAL A 51 -12.53 -14.47 23.09
C VAL A 51 -13.63 -14.52 24.13
N GLN A 52 -13.46 -15.35 25.14
CA GLN A 52 -14.42 -15.45 26.24
C GLN A 52 -14.01 -14.55 27.40
N PHE A 53 -14.95 -13.72 27.88
CA PHE A 53 -14.74 -12.93 29.08
C PHE A 53 -15.18 -13.73 30.32
N ALA A 54 -14.21 -14.15 31.11
CA ALA A 54 -14.46 -14.95 32.32
C ALA A 54 -14.87 -14.09 33.54
N GLY A 55 -14.76 -12.78 33.45
CA GLY A 55 -14.94 -11.88 34.59
C GLY A 55 -13.75 -11.88 35.56
N GLY A 56 -13.82 -11.01 36.56
CA GLY A 56 -12.74 -10.86 37.56
C GLY A 56 -11.50 -10.13 37.02
N THR A 57 -10.41 -10.23 37.75
CA THR A 57 -9.13 -9.57 37.42
C THR A 57 -8.41 -10.22 36.25
N ASP A 58 -8.59 -11.52 36.04
CA ASP A 58 -7.93 -12.27 35.00
C ASP A 58 -8.61 -12.10 33.63
N GLY A 59 -9.91 -11.71 33.63
CA GLY A 59 -10.69 -11.30 32.46
C GLY A 59 -10.90 -12.36 31.38
N MET A 60 -9.90 -13.18 31.07
CA MET A 60 -9.92 -14.23 30.07
C MET A 60 -8.99 -15.39 30.44
N THR A 61 -9.11 -16.50 29.75
CA THR A 61 -8.18 -17.64 29.93
C THR A 61 -6.79 -17.29 29.42
N VAL A 62 -5.77 -18.04 29.88
CA VAL A 62 -4.38 -17.83 29.42
C VAL A 62 -4.26 -18.03 27.92
N ASP A 63 -4.96 -19.01 27.36
CA ASP A 63 -4.97 -19.28 25.92
C ASP A 63 -5.61 -18.13 25.11
N ASP A 64 -6.73 -17.60 25.58
CA ASP A 64 -7.38 -16.44 24.95
C ASP A 64 -6.54 -15.17 25.09
N ALA A 65 -5.80 -15.01 26.21
CA ALA A 65 -4.89 -13.90 26.41
C ALA A 65 -3.76 -13.90 25.37
N VAL A 66 -3.15 -15.06 25.12
CA VAL A 66 -2.10 -15.20 24.09
C VAL A 66 -2.64 -14.89 22.70
N LYS A 67 -3.84 -15.39 22.36
CA LYS A 67 -4.49 -15.10 21.07
C LYS A 67 -4.82 -13.62 20.93
N PHE A 68 -5.32 -13.00 21.99
CA PHE A 68 -5.68 -11.58 21.98
C PHE A 68 -4.43 -10.70 21.84
N ASP A 69 -3.35 -10.98 22.56
CA ASP A 69 -2.11 -10.22 22.44
C ASP A 69 -1.49 -10.37 21.03
N ALA A 70 -1.52 -11.58 20.46
CA ALA A 70 -1.08 -11.81 19.09
C ALA A 70 -1.94 -11.02 18.07
N PHE A 71 -3.26 -10.97 18.30
CA PHE A 71 -4.19 -10.19 17.46
C PHE A 71 -3.94 -8.69 17.57
N LEU A 72 -3.65 -8.16 18.76
CA LEU A 72 -3.27 -6.76 18.94
C LEU A 72 -1.92 -6.44 18.28
N ALA A 73 -0.97 -7.36 18.32
CA ALA A 73 0.31 -7.20 17.63
C ALA A 73 0.12 -7.16 16.11
N ASP A 74 -0.75 -8.01 15.56
CA ASP A 74 -1.10 -8.01 14.14
C ASP A 74 -1.83 -6.72 13.75
N TYR A 75 -2.77 -6.24 14.57
CA TYR A 75 -3.42 -4.95 14.35
C TYR A 75 -2.43 -3.79 14.28
N ARG A 76 -1.40 -3.77 15.12
CA ARG A 76 -0.39 -2.70 15.12
C ARG A 76 0.41 -2.63 13.82
N VAL A 77 0.59 -3.75 13.15
CA VAL A 77 1.34 -3.85 11.89
C VAL A 77 0.43 -3.66 10.67
N HIS A 78 -0.72 -4.33 10.65
CA HIS A 78 -1.57 -4.43 9.47
C HIS A 78 -2.92 -3.72 9.63
N GLY A 79 -3.27 -3.29 10.84
CA GLY A 79 -4.57 -2.71 11.15
C GLY A 79 -4.78 -1.36 10.50
N ASN A 80 -5.98 -1.18 9.97
CA ASN A 80 -6.39 0.02 9.32
C ASN A 80 -7.65 0.60 9.95
N GLY A 81 -7.56 1.85 10.38
CA GLY A 81 -8.66 2.50 11.08
C GLY A 81 -8.74 2.07 12.54
N SER A 82 -9.94 1.82 13.02
CA SER A 82 -10.20 1.54 14.42
C SER A 82 -10.22 0.05 14.71
N LEU A 83 -9.77 -0.29 15.92
CA LEU A 83 -9.97 -1.60 16.53
C LEU A 83 -11.37 -1.64 17.16
N GLY A 84 -12.26 -2.45 16.62
CA GLY A 84 -13.60 -2.68 17.15
C GLY A 84 -13.60 -3.72 18.26
N ILE A 85 -14.20 -3.41 19.39
CA ILE A 85 -14.43 -4.34 20.51
C ILE A 85 -15.92 -4.38 20.77
N SER A 86 -16.57 -5.51 20.48
CA SER A 86 -17.99 -5.70 20.67
C SER A 86 -18.24 -6.66 21.82
N VAL A 87 -18.90 -6.19 22.86
CA VAL A 87 -19.18 -6.95 24.08
C VAL A 87 -20.67 -7.27 24.19
N PRO A 88 -21.06 -8.38 24.81
CA PRO A 88 -22.47 -8.67 25.08
C PRO A 88 -23.09 -7.63 26.02
N ALA A 89 -24.30 -7.17 25.71
CA ALA A 89 -25.06 -6.28 26.58
C ALA A 89 -25.43 -6.98 27.89
N GLY A 90 -25.39 -6.24 29.01
CA GLY A 90 -25.76 -6.75 30.32
C GLY A 90 -24.81 -6.31 31.43
N ALA A 91 -24.93 -6.90 32.59
CA ALA A 91 -24.17 -6.52 33.80
C ALA A 91 -22.64 -6.61 33.64
N PRO A 92 -22.05 -7.63 32.96
CA PRO A 92 -20.59 -7.71 32.77
C PRO A 92 -20.02 -6.78 31.69
N SER A 93 -20.88 -6.13 30.88
CA SER A 93 -20.40 -5.36 29.71
C SER A 93 -19.41 -4.28 30.06
N ARG A 94 -19.66 -3.50 31.12
CA ARG A 94 -18.75 -2.42 31.54
C ARG A 94 -17.38 -2.95 31.97
N ALA A 95 -17.34 -4.03 32.73
CA ALA A 95 -16.10 -4.66 33.16
C ALA A 95 -15.31 -5.22 31.98
N ALA A 96 -16.00 -5.87 31.03
CA ALA A 96 -15.40 -6.38 29.81
C ALA A 96 -14.84 -5.26 28.94
N ILE A 97 -15.62 -4.18 28.73
CA ILE A 97 -15.15 -3.00 27.98
C ILE A 97 -13.86 -2.45 28.59
N THR A 98 -13.86 -2.19 29.90
CA THR A 98 -12.69 -1.63 30.57
C THR A 98 -11.50 -2.56 30.44
N PHE A 99 -11.68 -3.85 30.68
CA PHE A 99 -10.61 -4.84 30.61
C PHE A 99 -9.95 -4.91 29.22
N PHE A 100 -10.75 -5.09 28.17
CA PHE A 100 -10.23 -5.23 26.82
C PHE A 100 -9.67 -3.92 26.25
N ALA A 101 -10.33 -2.78 26.52
CA ALA A 101 -9.86 -1.48 26.05
C ALA A 101 -8.54 -1.08 26.74
N GLU A 102 -8.39 -1.34 28.04
CA GLU A 102 -7.16 -1.04 28.76
C GLU A 102 -6.00 -1.94 28.34
N ARG A 103 -6.27 -3.24 28.11
CA ARG A 103 -5.24 -4.14 27.59
C ARG A 103 -4.81 -3.75 26.17
N ALA A 104 -5.74 -3.34 25.31
CA ALA A 104 -5.42 -2.81 23.98
C ALA A 104 -4.58 -1.52 24.07
N ALA A 105 -4.95 -0.59 24.96
CA ALA A 105 -4.18 0.63 25.19
C ALA A 105 -2.79 0.33 25.76
N ALA A 106 -2.67 -0.61 26.69
CA ALA A 106 -1.40 -1.05 27.26
C ALA A 106 -0.46 -1.69 26.22
N SER A 107 -1.02 -2.32 25.17
CA SER A 107 -0.24 -2.83 24.03
C SER A 107 0.25 -1.73 23.07
N GLY A 108 -0.04 -0.44 23.36
CA GLY A 108 0.39 0.72 22.56
C GLY A 108 -0.58 1.18 21.49
N ILE A 109 -1.83 0.72 21.52
CA ILE A 109 -2.89 1.20 20.63
C ILE A 109 -3.46 2.49 21.20
N ASN A 110 -3.54 3.52 20.37
CA ASN A 110 -4.09 4.81 20.80
C ASN A 110 -5.58 4.67 21.16
N ARG A 111 -6.03 5.28 22.25
CA ARG A 111 -7.40 5.13 22.76
C ARG A 111 -8.46 5.66 21.81
N ASP A 112 -8.16 6.68 21.01
CA ASP A 112 -9.05 7.23 19.98
C ASP A 112 -9.29 6.26 18.81
N LYS A 113 -8.43 5.25 18.66
CA LYS A 113 -8.59 4.16 17.68
C LYS A 113 -9.35 2.95 18.23
N ILE A 114 -9.72 2.94 19.50
CA ILE A 114 -10.46 1.84 20.11
C ILE A 114 -11.95 2.18 20.10
N LEU A 115 -12.72 1.51 19.24
CA LEU A 115 -14.17 1.63 19.19
C LEU A 115 -14.81 0.52 19.97
N VAL A 116 -15.63 0.89 20.95
CA VAL A 116 -16.34 -0.09 21.77
C VAL A 116 -17.82 -0.03 21.47
N SER A 117 -18.43 -1.19 21.30
CA SER A 117 -19.86 -1.36 21.08
C SER A 117 -20.42 -2.47 21.96
N THR A 118 -21.70 -2.41 22.19
CA THR A 118 -22.45 -3.52 22.82
C THR A 118 -23.33 -4.19 21.78
N ARG A 119 -23.43 -5.50 21.84
CA ARG A 119 -24.31 -6.30 20.98
C ARG A 119 -25.35 -7.03 21.83
N ASP A 120 -26.52 -7.25 21.26
CA ASP A 120 -27.49 -8.14 21.87
C ASP A 120 -26.96 -9.57 21.84
N ALA A 121 -26.99 -10.21 23.00
CA ALA A 121 -26.49 -11.55 23.15
C ALA A 121 -27.53 -12.45 23.82
N ALA A 122 -27.54 -13.71 23.51
CA ALA A 122 -28.32 -14.71 24.22
C ALA A 122 -27.87 -14.80 25.68
N ASN A 123 -28.73 -15.27 26.57
CA ASN A 123 -28.42 -15.46 27.96
C ASN A 123 -27.12 -16.28 28.15
N ASN A 124 -26.22 -15.80 28.99
CA ASN A 124 -24.89 -16.36 29.28
C ASN A 124 -23.86 -16.34 28.12
N ASP A 125 -24.06 -15.55 27.08
CA ASP A 125 -23.01 -15.33 26.08
C ASP A 125 -22.01 -14.28 26.61
N ASN A 126 -20.84 -14.74 27.08
CA ASN A 126 -19.73 -13.89 27.53
C ASN A 126 -18.67 -13.65 26.45
N ARG A 127 -18.97 -13.96 25.18
CA ARG A 127 -18.06 -13.80 24.08
C ARG A 127 -17.87 -12.33 23.74
N VAL A 128 -16.63 -11.92 23.63
CA VAL A 128 -16.22 -10.61 23.13
C VAL A 128 -15.69 -10.81 21.72
N ASP A 129 -16.21 -10.04 20.77
CA ASP A 129 -15.77 -10.04 19.38
C ASP A 129 -14.84 -8.83 19.17
N VAL A 130 -13.62 -9.09 18.74
CA VAL A 130 -12.63 -8.05 18.44
C VAL A 130 -12.33 -8.09 16.96
N SER A 131 -12.36 -6.93 16.30
CA SER A 131 -12.22 -6.91 14.85
C SER A 131 -11.51 -5.65 14.37
N TYR A 132 -10.88 -5.77 13.20
CA TYR A 132 -10.32 -4.64 12.48
C TYR A 132 -10.30 -4.91 10.97
N ILE A 133 -10.06 -3.86 10.20
CA ILE A 133 -9.87 -3.96 8.76
C ILE A 133 -8.38 -3.91 8.46
N SER A 134 -7.90 -4.86 7.68
CA SER A 134 -6.61 -4.81 7.01
C SER A 134 -6.82 -4.70 5.51
N TYR A 135 -5.76 -4.40 4.76
CA TYR A 135 -5.80 -4.45 3.30
C TYR A 135 -4.80 -5.48 2.80
N THR A 136 -5.17 -6.16 1.74
CA THR A 136 -4.28 -7.08 1.03
C THR A 136 -4.11 -6.62 -0.39
N ALA A 137 -2.89 -6.73 -0.91
CA ALA A 137 -2.59 -6.46 -2.31
C ALA A 137 -2.31 -7.79 -3.00
N HIS A 138 -2.84 -7.95 -4.19
CA HIS A 138 -2.52 -9.09 -5.05
C HIS A 138 -2.49 -8.64 -6.51
N ALA A 139 -1.63 -9.24 -7.29
CA ALA A 139 -1.62 -9.13 -8.74
C ALA A 139 -2.15 -10.42 -9.34
N ASP A 140 -2.53 -10.36 -10.61
CA ASP A 140 -2.96 -11.53 -11.35
C ASP A 140 -1.90 -12.65 -11.31
N ASN A 141 -2.36 -13.88 -11.36
CA ASN A 141 -1.44 -15.01 -11.47
C ASN A 141 -0.72 -14.95 -12.82
N CYS A 142 0.60 -14.88 -12.76
CA CYS A 142 1.44 -14.73 -13.95
C CYS A 142 1.42 -15.92 -14.92
N GLY A 143 0.67 -16.96 -14.67
CA GLY A 143 0.48 -18.11 -15.54
C GLY A 143 1.76 -18.63 -16.21
N GLU A 144 1.81 -19.87 -16.50
CA GLU A 144 2.86 -20.45 -17.34
C GLU A 144 2.38 -20.40 -18.80
N ASP A 145 2.35 -19.21 -19.41
CA ASP A 145 2.06 -19.12 -20.85
C ASP A 145 3.31 -19.38 -21.66
N TRP A 146 3.52 -20.64 -22.00
CA TRP A 146 4.59 -21.12 -22.86
C TRP A 146 4.20 -21.12 -24.34
N SER A 147 3.07 -20.52 -24.72
CA SER A 147 2.58 -20.49 -26.08
C SER A 147 3.46 -19.65 -27.01
N GLU A 148 4.18 -18.67 -26.48
CA GLU A 148 5.07 -17.79 -27.22
C GLU A 148 6.53 -18.22 -27.11
N ASN A 149 7.18 -18.41 -28.26
CA ASN A 149 8.62 -18.64 -28.29
C ASN A 149 9.36 -17.28 -28.25
N LEU A 150 9.70 -16.82 -27.07
CA LEU A 150 10.36 -15.52 -26.85
C LEU A 150 11.74 -15.40 -27.52
N ALA A 151 12.34 -16.52 -27.95
CA ALA A 151 13.59 -16.51 -28.68
C ALA A 151 13.40 -16.27 -30.19
N PHE A 152 12.17 -16.27 -30.68
CA PHE A 152 11.82 -16.17 -32.10
C PHE A 152 10.66 -15.20 -32.35
N THR A 153 10.68 -14.05 -31.69
CA THR A 153 9.69 -12.98 -31.94
C THR A 153 10.20 -12.08 -33.06
N ALA A 154 9.58 -12.16 -34.24
CA ALA A 154 9.91 -11.31 -35.38
C ALA A 154 9.23 -9.96 -35.34
N ASP A 155 8.25 -9.78 -34.46
CA ASP A 155 7.37 -8.62 -34.37
C ASP A 155 7.80 -7.55 -33.37
N ASN A 156 8.81 -7.85 -32.55
CA ASN A 156 9.32 -6.95 -31.49
C ASN A 156 8.22 -6.43 -30.56
N GLN A 157 7.22 -7.27 -30.27
CA GLN A 157 6.12 -6.94 -29.35
C GLN A 157 6.45 -7.35 -27.94
N THR A 158 5.85 -6.66 -26.99
CA THR A 158 5.94 -6.98 -25.55
C THR A 158 5.19 -8.27 -25.25
N PRO A 159 5.82 -9.29 -24.62
CA PRO A 159 5.15 -10.54 -24.27
C PRO A 159 4.05 -10.30 -23.23
N LYS A 160 3.03 -11.14 -23.24
CA LYS A 160 1.86 -11.03 -22.35
C LYS A 160 2.23 -11.00 -20.87
N ASN A 161 3.26 -11.73 -20.48
CA ASN A 161 3.72 -11.80 -19.08
C ASN A 161 4.69 -10.67 -18.69
N PHE A 162 4.92 -9.71 -19.59
CA PHE A 162 5.82 -8.60 -19.29
C PHE A 162 5.31 -7.78 -18.11
N GLY A 163 6.15 -7.63 -17.10
CA GLY A 163 5.84 -6.90 -15.88
C GLY A 163 5.05 -7.69 -14.83
N CYS A 164 4.46 -8.84 -15.15
CA CYS A 164 3.66 -9.62 -14.22
C CYS A 164 4.42 -9.96 -12.92
N SER A 165 5.61 -10.52 -13.02
CA SER A 165 6.45 -10.86 -11.86
C SER A 165 6.81 -9.62 -11.02
N VAL A 166 7.03 -8.49 -11.67
CA VAL A 166 7.33 -7.23 -10.99
C VAL A 166 6.11 -6.75 -10.20
N GLN A 167 4.93 -6.76 -10.80
CA GLN A 167 3.68 -6.38 -10.11
C GLN A 167 3.36 -7.34 -8.97
N HIS A 168 3.57 -8.63 -9.16
CA HIS A 168 3.41 -9.64 -8.11
C HIS A 168 4.36 -9.39 -6.93
N ASN A 169 5.63 -9.09 -7.20
CA ASN A 169 6.61 -8.76 -6.17
C ASN A 169 6.26 -7.44 -5.45
N ILE A 170 5.80 -6.42 -6.16
CA ILE A 170 5.34 -5.16 -5.55
C ILE A 170 4.16 -5.45 -4.61
N ALA A 171 3.17 -6.21 -5.05
CA ALA A 171 2.02 -6.59 -4.24
C ALA A 171 2.42 -7.37 -2.98
N ALA A 172 3.41 -8.26 -3.09
CA ALA A 172 3.90 -9.06 -1.96
C ALA A 172 4.78 -8.28 -0.98
N MET A 173 5.47 -7.24 -1.44
CA MET A 173 6.46 -6.50 -0.64
C MET A 173 5.96 -5.17 -0.11
N VAL A 174 4.82 -4.68 -0.57
CA VAL A 174 4.27 -3.40 -0.10
C VAL A 174 3.94 -3.47 1.39
N ALA A 175 4.49 -2.56 2.18
CA ALA A 175 4.31 -2.56 3.63
C ALA A 175 2.87 -2.22 4.04
N ASP A 176 2.22 -1.33 3.31
CA ASP A 176 0.80 -1.01 3.49
C ASP A 176 0.13 -0.95 2.11
N PRO A 177 -0.69 -1.95 1.77
CA PRO A 177 -1.36 -2.02 0.48
C PRO A 177 -2.19 -0.79 0.11
N ARG A 178 -2.67 -0.01 1.09
CA ARG A 178 -3.41 1.22 0.84
C ARG A 178 -2.62 2.29 0.11
N ASP A 179 -1.28 2.27 0.23
CA ASP A 179 -0.43 3.23 -0.46
C ASP A 179 -0.54 3.11 -1.99
N LEU A 180 -1.00 1.95 -2.46
CA LEU A 180 -1.29 1.72 -3.87
C LEU A 180 -2.64 2.32 -4.33
N LEU A 181 -3.55 2.63 -3.39
CA LEU A 181 -4.83 3.27 -3.71
C LEU A 181 -4.71 4.79 -3.88
N GLY A 182 -3.68 5.39 -3.35
CA GLY A 182 -3.44 6.82 -3.45
C GLY A 182 -2.57 7.37 -2.33
N PRO A 183 -2.15 8.61 -2.44
CA PRO A 183 -1.32 9.24 -1.43
C PRO A 183 -2.08 9.36 -0.10
N ARG A 184 -1.41 9.05 1.00
CA ARG A 184 -1.95 9.27 2.34
C ARG A 184 -2.07 10.75 2.63
N SER A 185 -3.06 11.13 3.46
CA SER A 185 -3.07 12.45 4.07
C SER A 185 -1.83 12.58 4.96
N PHE A 186 -1.13 13.69 4.80
CA PHE A 186 -0.03 14.01 5.70
C PHE A 186 -0.58 14.24 7.12
N ASP A 187 0.13 13.73 8.11
CA ASP A 187 -0.10 14.13 9.50
C ASP A 187 0.08 15.64 9.63
N SER A 188 -0.64 16.24 10.58
CA SER A 188 -0.51 17.67 10.85
C SER A 188 0.95 17.98 11.14
N VAL A 189 1.57 18.76 10.26
CA VAL A 189 2.98 19.15 10.42
C VAL A 189 3.09 20.07 11.62
N ASP A 190 4.10 19.84 12.46
CA ASP A 190 4.48 20.76 13.53
C ASP A 190 4.77 22.14 12.92
N THR A 191 3.84 23.06 13.15
CA THR A 191 3.90 24.43 12.64
C THR A 191 5.08 25.21 13.21
N ALA A 192 5.49 24.92 14.44
CA ALA A 192 6.63 25.55 15.07
C ALA A 192 7.95 25.14 14.39
N ARG A 193 8.10 23.85 14.06
CA ARG A 193 9.26 23.36 13.32
C ARG A 193 9.31 23.93 11.90
N ARG A 194 8.16 24.02 11.22
CA ARG A 194 8.10 24.61 9.89
C ARG A 194 8.46 26.09 9.91
N ALA A 195 7.96 26.85 10.88
CA ALA A 195 8.28 28.26 11.05
C ALA A 195 9.77 28.47 11.31
N ALA A 196 10.40 27.64 12.16
CA ALA A 196 11.84 27.70 12.41
C ALA A 196 12.67 27.44 11.15
N VAL A 197 12.28 26.45 10.31
CA VAL A 197 12.97 26.17 9.05
C VAL A 197 12.83 27.33 8.07
N LEU A 198 11.66 27.95 7.97
CA LEU A 198 11.43 29.12 7.13
C LEU A 198 12.25 30.33 7.60
N ASP A 199 12.31 30.57 8.91
CA ASP A 199 13.12 31.65 9.50
C ASP A 199 14.63 31.51 9.16
N HIS A 200 15.16 30.29 9.27
CA HIS A 200 16.53 29.97 8.85
C HIS A 200 16.73 30.20 7.34
N TYR A 201 15.75 29.78 6.53
CA TYR A 201 15.82 29.97 5.07
C TYR A 201 15.82 31.46 4.68
N GLU A 202 14.94 32.25 5.29
CA GLU A 202 14.85 33.70 5.05
C GLU A 202 16.14 34.45 5.46
N LYS A 203 16.85 33.97 6.48
CA LYS A 203 18.13 34.46 6.94
C LYS A 203 19.31 33.96 6.12
N GLY A 204 19.11 33.08 5.15
CA GLY A 204 20.16 32.44 4.36
C GLY A 204 21.06 31.50 5.17
N GLU A 205 20.55 31.02 6.31
CA GLU A 205 21.27 30.06 7.15
C GLU A 205 21.08 28.63 6.63
N VAL A 206 22.15 27.82 6.73
CA VAL A 206 22.11 26.43 6.27
C VAL A 206 21.25 25.61 7.19
N THR A 207 20.16 25.02 6.65
CA THR A 207 19.22 24.18 7.39
C THR A 207 19.69 22.72 7.53
N GLN A 208 20.92 22.40 7.17
CA GLN A 208 21.46 21.05 7.31
C GLN A 208 21.51 20.64 8.79
N ALA A 209 21.05 19.41 9.05
CA ALA A 209 21.23 18.80 10.36
C ALA A 209 22.72 18.75 10.68
N THR A 210 23.13 19.37 11.79
CA THR A 210 24.51 19.29 12.28
C THR A 210 24.85 17.79 12.44
N LYS A 211 25.93 17.36 11.79
CA LYS A 211 26.40 15.97 11.85
C LYS A 211 26.61 15.63 13.35
N ARG A 212 25.73 14.80 13.90
CA ARG A 212 25.94 14.28 15.24
C ARG A 212 27.15 13.35 15.17
N THR A 213 28.27 13.76 15.72
CA THR A 213 29.40 12.87 15.93
C THR A 213 28.98 11.81 16.93
N VAL A 214 28.48 10.67 16.43
CA VAL A 214 28.32 9.49 17.25
C VAL A 214 29.73 8.90 17.38
N ASP A 215 30.19 8.74 18.59
CA ASP A 215 31.51 8.25 18.98
C ASP A 215 31.67 6.73 18.67
N SER A 216 31.25 6.30 17.50
CA SER A 216 31.25 4.91 17.04
C SER A 216 32.09 4.67 15.78
N GLY A 217 33.05 5.54 15.47
CA GLY A 217 34.09 5.24 14.45
C GLY A 217 33.62 4.93 13.03
N ILE A 218 32.34 5.07 12.73
CA ILE A 218 31.79 4.86 11.37
C ILE A 218 31.54 6.24 10.76
N GLU A 219 32.45 6.67 9.89
CA GLU A 219 32.25 7.83 9.04
C GLU A 219 31.15 7.52 8.00
N GLN A 220 29.92 7.97 8.25
CA GLN A 220 28.95 8.07 7.18
C GLN A 220 29.31 9.27 6.31
N SER A 221 29.83 8.98 5.14
CA SER A 221 30.06 9.99 4.10
C SER A 221 28.72 10.61 3.69
N ALA A 222 28.43 11.80 4.20
CA ALA A 222 27.38 12.64 3.63
C ALA A 222 27.89 13.14 2.28
N GLY A 223 27.35 12.63 1.18
CA GLY A 223 27.54 13.16 -0.15
C GLY A 223 26.93 14.57 -0.20
N ALA A 224 27.68 15.59 0.17
CA ALA A 224 27.35 16.96 -0.14
C ALA A 224 27.81 17.21 -1.58
N SER A 225 26.82 17.23 -2.50
CA SER A 225 27.06 17.85 -3.81
C SER A 225 27.30 19.34 -3.59
N THR A 226 28.54 19.74 -3.61
CA THR A 226 28.92 21.14 -3.86
C THR A 226 28.58 21.44 -5.31
N VAL A 227 27.40 21.99 -5.57
CA VAL A 227 27.13 22.65 -6.84
C VAL A 227 27.89 23.99 -6.82
N GLY A 228 28.79 24.09 -7.78
CA GLY A 228 29.83 25.10 -7.86
C GLY A 228 29.36 26.55 -7.96
N GLN A 229 30.36 27.36 -7.72
CA GLN A 229 30.44 28.75 -8.09
C GLN A 229 30.29 28.96 -9.59
#